data_9c6c5d7c7424240ad827db8237790be6
#
_entry.id   9c6c5d7c7424240ad827db8237790be6
#
_cell.length_a   1.000
_cell.length_b   1.000
_cell.length_c   1.000
_cell.angle_alpha   90.00
_cell.angle_beta   90.00
_cell.angle_gamma   90.00
#
_symmetry.space_group_name_H-M   'P 1'
#
loop_
_entity.id
_entity.type
_entity.pdbx_description
1 polymer ?
#
loop_
_entity_poly.entity_id
_entity_poly.type
_entity_poly.pdbx_seq_one_letter_code
_entity_poly.pdbx_strand_id
1 'polypeptide(L)'
;MENKNQQPLTEALFYILLAAREPIHGYGIIQEVEEMTGGRVRLGPGTLYGAINSLLEKGWIVLYSADPGSRKKKEYVITDRGREVFAAELRRLRELVENGEKMEGGA
;
A
#
# COMPACT_ATOMS: atom_id res chain seq x y z
N MET A 1 -13.10 17.81 5.14
CA MET A 1 -13.01 18.28 3.79
C MET A 1 -12.73 17.14 2.84
N GLU A 2 -13.49 17.13 1.81
CA GLU A 2 -13.38 16.06 0.88
C GLU A 2 -12.15 16.18 0.03
N ASN A 3 -11.49 15.09 -0.21
CA ASN A 3 -10.29 15.09 -1.03
C ASN A 3 -10.67 14.79 -2.48
N LYS A 4 -10.99 15.86 -3.21
CA LYS A 4 -11.46 15.69 -4.56
C LYS A 4 -10.40 15.20 -5.52
N ASN A 5 -9.13 15.36 -5.14
CA ASN A 5 -8.04 15.00 -6.04
C ASN A 5 -7.46 13.63 -5.78
N GLN A 6 -8.01 12.94 -4.79
CA GLN A 6 -7.49 11.63 -4.49
C GLN A 6 -7.87 10.64 -5.57
N GLN A 7 -6.87 10.02 -6.17
CA GLN A 7 -7.07 8.98 -7.15
C GLN A 7 -7.22 7.64 -6.46
N PRO A 8 -7.98 6.73 -7.04
CA PRO A 8 -8.00 5.36 -6.51
C PRO A 8 -6.60 4.79 -6.51
N LEU A 9 -6.27 4.06 -5.48
CA LEU A 9 -4.99 3.38 -5.44
C LEU A 9 -5.06 2.13 -6.30
N THR A 10 -3.96 1.81 -6.96
CA THR A 10 -3.87 0.50 -7.58
C THR A 10 -3.84 -0.55 -6.47
N GLU A 11 -4.20 -1.77 -6.82
CA GLU A 11 -4.15 -2.84 -5.84
C GLU A 11 -2.74 -3.01 -5.28
N ALA A 12 -1.73 -2.89 -6.14
CA ALA A 12 -0.35 -3.01 -5.68
C ALA A 12 -0.01 -1.94 -4.65
N LEU A 13 -0.36 -0.70 -4.91
CA LEU A 13 -0.06 0.38 -3.96
C LEU A 13 -0.81 0.20 -2.65
N PHE A 14 -2.05 -0.26 -2.73
CA PHE A 14 -2.83 -0.52 -1.53
C PHE A 14 -2.11 -1.54 -0.63
N TYR A 15 -1.68 -2.64 -1.23
CA TYR A 15 -1.04 -3.69 -0.44
C TYR A 15 0.35 -3.29 0.04
N ILE A 16 1.07 -2.49 -0.73
CA ILE A 16 2.39 -2.03 -0.28
C ILE A 16 2.25 -1.12 0.94
N LEU A 17 1.27 -0.20 0.90
CA LEU A 17 1.03 0.65 2.05
C LEU A 17 0.61 -0.16 3.26
N LEU A 18 -0.23 -1.16 3.04
CA LEU A 18 -0.66 -2.02 4.13
C LEU A 18 0.51 -2.79 4.74
N ALA A 19 1.39 -3.32 3.89
CA ALA A 19 2.56 -4.03 4.38
C ALA A 19 3.50 -3.11 5.14
N ALA A 20 3.52 -1.83 4.79
CA ALA A 20 4.42 -0.88 5.41
C ALA A 20 3.83 -0.23 6.66
N ARG A 21 2.72 -0.77 7.20
CA ARG A 21 2.15 -0.23 8.43
C ARG A 21 3.13 -0.34 9.60
N GLU A 22 4.07 -1.27 9.50
CA GLU A 22 5.19 -1.37 10.41
C GLU A 22 6.46 -1.42 9.58
N PRO A 23 7.61 -1.06 10.15
CA PRO A 23 8.85 -1.06 9.38
C PRO A 23 9.11 -2.40 8.73
N ILE A 24 9.44 -2.36 7.44
CA ILE A 24 9.61 -3.59 6.68
C ILE A 24 10.55 -3.31 5.52
N HIS A 25 11.42 -4.26 5.20
CA HIS A 25 12.30 -4.10 4.04
C HIS A 25 11.58 -4.58 2.79
N GLY A 26 12.13 -4.17 1.62
CA GLY A 26 11.44 -4.40 0.36
C GLY A 26 11.08 -5.84 0.10
N TYR A 27 12.04 -6.74 0.35
CA TYR A 27 11.77 -8.16 0.13
C TYR A 27 10.65 -8.67 1.03
N GLY A 28 10.59 -8.14 2.25
CA GLY A 28 9.51 -8.49 3.17
C GLY A 28 8.15 -8.04 2.66
N ILE A 29 8.11 -6.89 1.97
CA ILE A 29 6.86 -6.44 1.38
C ILE A 29 6.38 -7.44 0.34
N ILE A 30 7.29 -7.90 -0.51
CA ILE A 30 6.94 -8.88 -1.55
C ILE A 30 6.33 -10.12 -0.89
N GLN A 31 6.99 -10.62 0.14
CA GLN A 31 6.54 -11.83 0.82
C GLN A 31 5.19 -11.63 1.50
N GLU A 32 5.04 -10.50 2.18
CA GLU A 32 3.81 -10.28 2.92
C GLU A 32 2.62 -10.10 1.98
N VAL A 33 2.81 -9.40 0.86
CA VAL A 33 1.73 -9.21 -0.09
C VAL A 33 1.32 -10.54 -0.71
N GLU A 34 2.31 -11.36 -1.05
CA GLU A 34 2.00 -12.67 -1.61
C GLU A 34 1.21 -13.51 -0.60
N GLU A 35 1.61 -13.46 0.65
CA GLU A 35 0.94 -14.19 1.70
C GLU A 35 -0.49 -13.71 1.94
N MET A 36 -0.66 -12.40 2.03
CA MET A 36 -1.98 -11.83 2.25
C MET A 36 -2.98 -12.17 1.16
N THR A 37 -2.48 -12.36 -0.07
CA THR A 37 -3.36 -12.58 -1.21
C THR A 37 -3.39 -14.03 -1.65
N GLY A 38 -2.76 -14.93 -0.89
CA GLY A 38 -2.71 -16.33 -1.28
C GLY A 38 -2.03 -16.55 -2.61
N GLY A 39 -1.05 -15.72 -2.92
CA GLY A 39 -0.30 -15.82 -4.16
C GLY A 39 -0.94 -15.14 -5.35
N ARG A 40 -2.11 -14.52 -5.17
CA ARG A 40 -2.81 -13.86 -6.28
C ARG A 40 -2.04 -12.63 -6.74
N VAL A 41 -1.41 -11.90 -5.82
CA VAL A 41 -0.63 -10.73 -6.16
C VAL A 41 0.83 -11.03 -5.86
N ARG A 42 1.65 -11.00 -6.89
CA ARG A 42 3.08 -11.25 -6.78
C ARG A 42 3.81 -10.07 -7.38
N LEU A 43 4.54 -9.36 -6.54
CA LEU A 43 5.27 -8.19 -6.97
C LEU A 43 6.68 -8.57 -7.37
N GLY A 44 7.08 -8.20 -8.58
CA GLY A 44 8.46 -8.34 -8.96
C GLY A 44 9.30 -7.22 -8.35
N PRO A 45 10.61 -7.42 -8.26
CA PRO A 45 11.47 -6.39 -7.67
C PRO A 45 11.40 -5.06 -8.40
N GLY A 46 11.35 -5.08 -9.71
CA GLY A 46 11.28 -3.83 -10.47
C GLY A 46 10.01 -3.06 -10.16
N THR A 47 8.88 -3.75 -10.18
CA THR A 47 7.60 -3.13 -9.87
C THR A 47 7.58 -2.60 -8.45
N LEU A 48 8.10 -3.40 -7.51
CA LEU A 48 8.12 -3.00 -6.12
C LEU A 48 8.94 -1.73 -5.90
N TYR A 49 10.18 -1.72 -6.39
CA TYR A 49 11.05 -0.58 -6.11
C TYR A 49 10.63 0.66 -6.86
N GLY A 50 10.01 0.50 -8.03
CA GLY A 50 9.39 1.64 -8.70
C GLY A 50 8.27 2.23 -7.87
N ALA A 51 7.44 1.37 -7.29
CA ALA A 51 6.36 1.82 -6.42
C ALA A 51 6.90 2.47 -5.16
N ILE A 52 7.94 1.88 -4.56
CA ILE A 52 8.54 2.46 -3.36
C ILE A 52 9.05 3.87 -3.65
N ASN A 53 9.73 4.06 -4.77
CA ASN A 53 10.23 5.38 -5.13
C ASN A 53 9.08 6.38 -5.26
N SER A 54 8.01 5.96 -5.90
CA SER A 54 6.85 6.82 -6.06
C SER A 54 6.23 7.18 -4.71
N LEU A 55 6.11 6.20 -3.82
CA LEU A 55 5.53 6.44 -2.51
C LEU A 55 6.41 7.35 -1.65
N LEU A 56 7.72 7.20 -1.77
CA LEU A 56 8.65 8.09 -1.08
C LEU A 56 8.49 9.51 -1.58
N GLU A 57 8.37 9.70 -2.89
CA GLU A 57 8.20 11.02 -3.46
C GLU A 57 6.92 11.69 -2.96
N LYS A 58 5.86 10.90 -2.84
CA LYS A 58 4.59 11.43 -2.38
C LYS A 58 4.55 11.67 -0.88
N GLY A 59 5.55 11.18 -0.16
CA GLY A 59 5.58 11.32 1.28
C GLY A 59 4.63 10.38 2.00
N TRP A 60 4.21 9.30 1.35
CA TRP A 60 3.30 8.34 1.98
C TRP A 60 4.02 7.26 2.74
N ILE A 61 5.28 7.02 2.39
CA ILE A 61 6.16 6.19 3.21
C ILE A 61 7.46 6.94 3.40
N VAL A 62 8.26 6.47 4.36
CA VAL A 62 9.54 7.09 4.64
C VAL A 62 10.54 5.99 4.95
N LEU A 63 11.81 6.24 4.70
CA LEU A 63 12.86 5.32 5.05
C LEU A 63 12.96 5.29 6.57
N TYR A 64 12.76 4.12 7.16
CA TYR A 64 12.79 3.96 8.61
C TYR A 64 14.18 3.67 9.11
N SER A 65 14.87 2.75 8.46
CA SER A 65 16.25 2.44 8.83
C SER A 65 16.99 1.93 7.61
N ALA A 66 18.30 2.00 7.67
CA ALA A 66 19.15 1.50 6.62
C ALA A 66 20.46 1.07 7.24
N ASP A 67 20.91 -0.13 6.87
CA ASP A 67 22.22 -0.61 7.26
C ASP A 67 23.22 -0.06 6.25
N PRO A 68 24.17 0.77 6.68
CA PRO A 68 25.11 1.38 5.73
C PRO A 68 25.86 0.36 4.90
N GLY A 69 26.02 -0.85 5.42
CA GLY A 69 26.76 -1.87 4.71
C GLY A 69 25.91 -2.77 3.83
N SER A 70 24.61 -2.52 3.71
CA SER A 70 23.76 -3.43 2.97
C SER A 70 22.56 -2.75 2.39
N ARG A 71 22.40 -2.87 1.06
CA ARG A 71 21.22 -2.36 0.39
C ARG A 71 19.98 -3.13 0.78
N LYS A 72 20.14 -4.37 1.19
CA LYS A 72 19.01 -5.23 1.46
C LYS A 72 18.33 -4.90 2.77
N LYS A 73 18.93 -4.02 3.58
CA LYS A 73 18.38 -3.75 4.89
C LYS A 73 17.74 -2.40 5.03
N LYS A 74 17.32 -1.82 3.92
CA LYS A 74 16.53 -0.61 4.00
C LYS A 74 15.10 -0.96 4.37
N GLU A 75 14.62 -0.34 5.44
CA GLU A 75 13.25 -0.55 5.88
C GLU A 75 12.44 0.70 5.66
N TYR A 76 11.18 0.51 5.32
CA TYR A 76 10.26 1.61 5.04
C TYR A 76 9.06 1.49 5.96
N VAL A 77 8.43 2.62 6.26
CA VAL A 77 7.24 2.62 7.09
C VAL A 77 6.29 3.70 6.61
N ILE A 78 5.00 3.45 6.76
CA ILE A 78 3.97 4.38 6.32
C ILE A 78 4.02 5.64 7.19
N THR A 79 3.76 6.80 6.57
CA THR A 79 3.73 8.07 7.28
C THR A 79 2.29 8.37 7.71
N ASP A 80 2.12 9.42 8.51
CA ASP A 80 0.77 9.87 8.86
C ASP A 80 -0.02 10.22 7.61
N ARG A 81 0.64 10.89 6.65
CA ARG A 81 -0.04 11.20 5.41
C ARG A 81 -0.42 9.95 4.66
N GLY A 82 0.46 8.95 4.63
CA GLY A 82 0.14 7.68 3.99
C GLY A 82 -1.03 6.99 4.66
N ARG A 83 -1.12 7.10 5.99
CA ARG A 83 -2.25 6.52 6.70
C ARG A 83 -3.56 7.20 6.34
N GLU A 84 -3.51 8.53 6.16
CA GLU A 84 -4.71 9.26 5.74
C GLU A 84 -5.16 8.83 4.35
N VAL A 85 -4.20 8.68 3.43
CA VAL A 85 -4.51 8.25 2.08
C VAL A 85 -5.09 6.84 2.11
N PHE A 86 -4.49 5.95 2.88
CA PHE A 86 -4.96 4.58 3.00
C PHE A 86 -6.37 4.53 3.58
N ALA A 87 -6.63 5.30 4.62
CA ALA A 87 -7.95 5.31 5.25
C ALA A 87 -9.02 5.85 4.31
N ALA A 88 -8.68 6.88 3.54
CA ALA A 88 -9.63 7.42 2.58
C ALA A 88 -9.94 6.39 1.49
N GLU A 89 -8.94 5.66 1.05
CA GLU A 89 -9.16 4.63 0.04
C GLU A 89 -10.01 3.51 0.59
N LEU A 90 -9.78 3.14 1.83
CA LEU A 90 -10.58 2.08 2.44
C LEU A 90 -12.04 2.49 2.53
N ARG A 91 -12.30 3.75 2.88
CA ARG A 91 -13.68 4.24 2.91
C ARG A 91 -14.32 4.19 1.52
N ARG A 92 -13.54 4.57 0.50
CA ARG A 92 -14.04 4.52 -0.87
C ARG A 92 -14.39 3.09 -1.27
N LEU A 93 -13.51 2.15 -0.95
CA LEU A 93 -13.74 0.75 -1.30
C LEU A 93 -14.97 0.19 -0.59
N ARG A 94 -15.17 0.58 0.67
CA ARG A 94 -16.36 0.14 1.39
C ARG A 94 -17.63 0.66 0.74
N GLU A 95 -17.61 1.89 0.28
CA GLU A 95 -18.76 2.44 -0.40
C GLU A 95 -19.09 1.64 -1.66
N LEU A 96 -18.05 1.28 -2.41
CA LEU A 96 -18.25 0.48 -3.62
C LEU A 96 -18.86 -0.87 -3.27
N VAL A 97 -18.33 -1.53 -2.24
CA VAL A 97 -18.84 -2.82 -1.83
C VAL A 97 -20.30 -2.71 -1.39
N GLU A 98 -20.61 -1.69 -0.58
CA GLU A 98 -21.97 -1.52 -0.10
C GLU A 98 -22.96 -1.30 -1.24
N ASN A 99 -22.57 -0.47 -2.21
CA ASN A 99 -23.46 -0.23 -3.34
C ASN A 99 -23.62 -1.48 -4.19
N GLY A 100 -22.53 -2.24 -4.36
CA GLY A 100 -22.62 -3.48 -5.13
C GLY A 100 -23.47 -4.52 -4.42
N GLU A 101 -23.35 -4.59 -3.10
CA GLU A 101 -24.15 -5.58 -2.36
C GLU A 101 -25.64 -5.27 -2.37
N LYS A 102 -25.99 -3.98 -2.40
CA LYS A 102 -27.39 -3.63 -2.54
C LYS A 102 -28.01 -4.17 -3.84
N MET A 103 -27.23 -4.09 -4.91
CA MET A 103 -27.69 -4.59 -6.18
C MET A 103 -27.77 -6.12 -6.16
N GLU A 104 -26.71 -6.76 -5.66
CA GLU A 104 -26.65 -8.22 -5.64
C GLU A 104 -27.65 -8.83 -4.67
N GLY A 105 -27.83 -8.19 -3.51
CA GLY A 105 -28.69 -8.74 -2.49
C GLY A 105 -30.15 -8.51 -2.76
N GLY A 106 -30.50 -7.77 -3.79
CA GLY A 106 -31.90 -7.50 -4.07
C GLY A 106 -32.53 -6.62 -3.03
N ALA A 107 -31.72 -5.97 -2.24
CA ALA A 107 -32.22 -5.17 -1.14
C ALA A 107 -32.34 -3.72 -1.55
#